data_99d2f5c23b19f035572b093d8c1dfbdd
#
_entry.id   99d2f5c23b19f035572b093d8c1dfbdd
#
_cell.length_a   1.000
_cell.length_b   1.000
_cell.length_c   1.000
_cell.angle_alpha   90.00
_cell.angle_beta   90.00
_cell.angle_gamma   90.00
#
_symmetry.space_group_name_H-M   'P 1'
#
loop_
_entity.id
_entity.type
_entity.pdbx_description
1 polymer ?
#
loop_
_entity_poly.entity_id
_entity_poly.type
_entity_poly.pdbx_seq_one_letter_code
_entity_poly.pdbx_strand_id
1 'polypeptide(L)'
;MKNLLIICLALFASLSFANVSSPDLVNELTQSPAKSTKFVCPMHSHIVKDHPGKCPICGMDLVELSAPESSEEVAISVSGHTQQSMALTKAPVERSTLWRFIETFGKVEYDENGLTHIHPRATGWVENLQVKTLGARVKKGELLYEIYAPELIVAQDDYLSLLKTNPTNKGLKERGRTRLRLLGMSEKLIDQIEKTKESLFRVPYYAPHDAIVSELGIREGMYVQPVVKLMTLADLSQVWVLADVFEHQIDWVENGKWVEFDLPAIGVYAIEGKIEYIYPALDPKTRTLKVRLSLNNENGSFKPDMLANVRIYGGPKEDVLNIPVEALIRTGKQNRVVVEQHDGTFVSREVMVGMITQGRAEIMQGLAQGEQVVTSGQFLIDSESNIRSAILKMSQDGKPDKAMQSHQH
;
A
#
# COMPACT_ATOMS: atom_id res chain seq x y z
N MET A 1 49.22 26.50 22.65
CA MET A 1 50.09 27.30 21.81
C MET A 1 49.34 27.61 20.53
N LYS A 2 49.10 28.91 20.40
CA LYS A 2 48.97 29.74 19.14
C LYS A 2 47.87 29.31 18.14
N ASN A 3 46.74 30.00 18.18
CA ASN A 3 46.36 31.14 17.35
C ASN A 3 46.50 30.93 15.85
N LEU A 4 45.36 30.85 15.13
CA LEU A 4 45.25 31.68 13.92
C LEU A 4 43.79 32.09 13.69
N LEU A 5 43.59 33.37 13.86
CA LEU A 5 42.43 34.22 13.58
C LEU A 5 42.48 34.53 12.07
N ILE A 6 41.38 34.32 11.34
CA ILE A 6 41.21 34.94 10.03
C ILE A 6 39.86 35.67 9.98
N ILE A 7 39.98 36.93 9.90
CA ILE A 7 39.01 38.00 9.67
C ILE A 7 38.56 37.89 8.21
N CYS A 8 37.25 37.86 7.95
CA CYS A 8 36.70 38.23 6.64
C CYS A 8 35.62 39.29 6.81
N LEU A 9 35.93 40.37 6.24
CA LEU A 9 35.41 41.69 6.04
C LEU A 9 33.92 41.74 5.66
N ALA A 10 33.20 42.58 6.36
CA ALA A 10 31.85 43.05 6.02
C ALA A 10 31.89 43.93 4.77
N LEU A 11 31.06 43.64 3.79
CA LEU A 11 30.68 44.54 2.71
C LEU A 11 29.20 44.96 2.91
N PHE A 12 29.03 46.13 3.49
CA PHE A 12 27.75 46.86 3.48
C PHE A 12 27.51 47.37 2.06
N ALA A 13 26.47 46.89 1.42
CA ALA A 13 25.87 47.55 0.26
C ALA A 13 24.56 48.19 0.70
N SER A 14 24.59 49.48 0.85
CA SER A 14 23.45 50.38 1.04
C SER A 14 22.56 50.36 -0.21
N LEU A 15 21.36 49.79 -0.14
CA LEU A 15 20.32 50.07 -1.12
C LEU A 15 19.34 51.09 -0.57
N SER A 16 19.35 52.22 -1.27
CA SER A 16 18.43 53.33 -1.06
C SER A 16 16.97 52.93 -1.28
N PHE A 17 16.11 53.17 -0.31
CA PHE A 17 14.67 53.11 -0.47
C PHE A 17 14.20 54.28 -1.32
N ALA A 18 13.84 54.01 -2.57
CA ALA A 18 13.03 54.93 -3.36
C ALA A 18 11.57 54.78 -3.00
N ASN A 19 11.01 55.79 -2.41
CA ASN A 19 9.61 55.95 -2.09
C ASN A 19 8.83 56.22 -3.39
N VAL A 20 8.15 55.23 -3.95
CA VAL A 20 7.21 55.40 -5.08
C VAL A 20 5.79 55.24 -4.52
N SER A 21 5.20 56.39 -4.23
CA SER A 21 3.77 56.51 -4.00
C SER A 21 3.05 56.49 -5.36
N SER A 22 2.42 55.41 -5.71
CA SER A 22 1.47 55.31 -6.84
C SER A 22 0.13 54.81 -6.32
N PRO A 23 -0.96 55.58 -6.43
CA PRO A 23 -2.28 55.17 -5.95
C PRO A 23 -3.03 54.18 -6.84
N ASP A 24 -2.40 53.64 -7.89
CA ASP A 24 -3.09 52.82 -8.91
C ASP A 24 -3.00 51.31 -8.70
N LEU A 25 -2.33 50.79 -7.64
CA LEU A 25 -2.15 49.37 -7.39
C LEU A 25 -3.20 48.74 -6.44
N VAL A 26 -4.16 49.51 -5.94
CA VAL A 26 -5.18 48.98 -5.01
C VAL A 26 -6.48 48.52 -5.73
N ASN A 27 -6.58 48.80 -7.03
CA ASN A 27 -7.82 48.50 -7.80
C ASN A 27 -7.76 47.22 -8.63
N GLU A 28 -6.65 46.47 -8.57
CA GLU A 28 -6.51 45.23 -9.36
C GLU A 28 -6.75 43.95 -8.56
N LEU A 29 -6.99 44.00 -7.25
CA LEU A 29 -7.22 42.86 -6.37
C LEU A 29 -8.69 42.54 -6.05
N THR A 30 -9.65 43.24 -6.72
CA THR A 30 -11.09 43.00 -6.58
C THR A 30 -11.79 42.58 -7.85
N GLN A 31 -11.07 42.05 -8.83
CA GLN A 31 -11.72 41.34 -9.93
C GLN A 31 -11.91 39.87 -9.55
N SER A 32 -13.15 39.51 -9.20
CA SER A 32 -13.61 38.12 -9.21
C SER A 32 -13.18 37.46 -10.52
N PRO A 33 -12.70 36.18 -10.49
CA PRO A 33 -12.33 35.49 -11.71
C PRO A 33 -13.54 35.48 -12.66
N ALA A 34 -13.41 36.11 -13.83
CA ALA A 34 -14.40 36.06 -14.88
C ALA A 34 -14.73 34.58 -15.15
N LYS A 35 -16.01 34.19 -15.06
CA LYS A 35 -16.52 32.88 -15.47
C LYS A 35 -16.03 32.63 -16.89
N SER A 36 -15.09 31.74 -17.08
CA SER A 36 -14.66 31.29 -18.41
C SER A 36 -15.77 30.44 -19.00
N THR A 37 -16.57 31.03 -19.88
CA THR A 37 -17.57 30.32 -20.65
C THR A 37 -16.89 29.35 -21.62
N LYS A 38 -17.21 28.07 -21.51
CA LYS A 38 -16.72 27.04 -22.42
C LYS A 38 -17.79 26.70 -23.47
N PHE A 39 -17.38 26.38 -24.69
CA PHE A 39 -18.22 26.05 -25.79
C PHE A 39 -18.02 24.61 -26.23
N VAL A 40 -19.10 23.81 -26.38
CA VAL A 40 -19.05 22.38 -26.73
C VAL A 40 -19.85 22.09 -27.99
N CYS A 41 -19.41 21.10 -28.77
CA CYS A 41 -20.20 20.62 -29.90
C CYS A 41 -21.33 19.68 -29.44
N PRO A 42 -22.59 19.93 -29.84
CA PRO A 42 -23.72 19.07 -29.45
C PRO A 42 -23.59 17.61 -29.91
N MET A 43 -22.89 17.36 -31.01
CA MET A 43 -22.67 16.02 -31.57
C MET A 43 -21.36 15.39 -31.14
N HIS A 44 -20.37 16.19 -30.74
CA HIS A 44 -19.03 15.74 -30.33
C HIS A 44 -18.66 16.34 -28.98
N SER A 45 -19.19 15.80 -27.91
CA SER A 45 -19.06 16.30 -26.51
C SER A 45 -17.63 16.42 -26.02
N HIS A 46 -16.66 15.75 -26.66
CA HIS A 46 -15.23 15.84 -26.36
C HIS A 46 -14.54 17.07 -26.97
N ILE A 47 -15.21 17.79 -27.90
CA ILE A 47 -14.69 19.05 -28.46
C ILE A 47 -15.20 20.21 -27.63
N VAL A 48 -14.31 20.71 -26.76
CA VAL A 48 -14.57 21.86 -25.89
C VAL A 48 -13.56 22.96 -26.22
N LYS A 49 -14.04 24.20 -26.39
CA LYS A 49 -13.21 25.40 -26.62
C LYS A 49 -13.59 26.52 -25.67
N ASP A 50 -12.66 27.45 -25.44
CA ASP A 50 -12.87 28.61 -24.58
C ASP A 50 -13.43 29.84 -25.35
N HIS A 51 -13.81 29.66 -26.60
CA HIS A 51 -14.37 30.71 -27.47
C HIS A 51 -15.43 30.12 -28.41
N PRO A 52 -16.42 30.91 -28.86
CA PRO A 52 -17.40 30.47 -29.83
C PRO A 52 -16.73 30.16 -31.17
N GLY A 53 -17.29 29.23 -31.95
CA GLY A 53 -16.75 28.83 -33.24
C GLY A 53 -17.36 27.54 -33.76
N LYS A 54 -16.75 26.95 -34.79
CA LYS A 54 -17.24 25.73 -35.44
C LYS A 54 -16.49 24.49 -34.97
N CYS A 55 -17.20 23.38 -34.88
CA CYS A 55 -16.64 22.07 -34.60
C CYS A 55 -15.74 21.62 -35.75
N PRO A 56 -14.48 21.24 -35.51
CA PRO A 56 -13.54 20.82 -36.56
C PRO A 56 -13.93 19.48 -37.20
N ILE A 57 -14.84 18.71 -36.59
CA ILE A 57 -15.22 17.38 -37.06
C ILE A 57 -16.49 17.46 -37.93
N CYS A 58 -17.54 18.19 -37.50
CA CYS A 58 -18.83 18.23 -38.20
C CYS A 58 -19.24 19.61 -38.76
N GLY A 59 -18.45 20.67 -38.47
CA GLY A 59 -18.72 22.03 -38.96
C GLY A 59 -19.86 22.77 -38.25
N MET A 60 -20.59 22.15 -37.31
CA MET A 60 -21.65 22.80 -36.56
C MET A 60 -21.11 23.83 -35.58
N ASP A 61 -21.89 24.85 -35.26
CA ASP A 61 -21.54 25.87 -34.31
C ASP A 61 -21.46 25.25 -32.88
N LEU A 62 -20.46 25.67 -32.13
CA LEU A 62 -20.30 25.27 -30.76
C LEU A 62 -21.31 26.06 -29.90
N VAL A 63 -21.99 25.34 -29.02
CA VAL A 63 -22.96 25.89 -28.07
C VAL A 63 -22.27 26.16 -26.74
N GLU A 64 -22.60 27.27 -26.10
CA GLU A 64 -22.10 27.62 -24.80
C GLU A 64 -22.43 26.53 -23.79
N LEU A 65 -21.38 26.00 -23.13
CA LEU A 65 -21.54 25.09 -22.03
C LEU A 65 -21.95 25.96 -20.82
N SER A 66 -23.23 26.24 -20.70
CA SER A 66 -23.80 26.78 -19.47
C SER A 66 -23.48 25.71 -18.41
N ALA A 67 -22.61 26.04 -17.41
CA ALA A 67 -22.59 25.27 -16.22
C ALA A 67 -24.05 25.16 -15.76
N PRO A 68 -24.58 23.97 -15.41
CA PRO A 68 -25.93 23.89 -14.89
C PRO A 68 -26.00 24.85 -13.72
N GLU A 69 -26.71 25.93 -13.89
CA GLU A 69 -27.17 26.73 -12.77
C GLU A 69 -27.86 25.73 -11.88
N SER A 70 -27.35 25.60 -10.64
CA SER A 70 -27.81 24.74 -9.54
C SER A 70 -29.00 23.91 -9.96
N SER A 71 -28.82 22.59 -10.17
CA SER A 71 -29.93 21.67 -10.43
C SER A 71 -31.07 22.10 -9.53
N GLU A 72 -32.15 22.63 -10.12
CA GLU A 72 -33.33 22.99 -9.34
C GLU A 72 -33.72 21.72 -8.58
N GLU A 73 -33.48 21.75 -7.29
CA GLU A 73 -33.79 20.66 -6.38
C GLU A 73 -35.31 20.52 -6.45
N VAL A 74 -35.82 19.51 -7.13
CA VAL A 74 -37.26 19.29 -7.26
C VAL A 74 -37.78 18.77 -5.93
N ALA A 75 -38.47 19.62 -5.20
CA ALA A 75 -39.09 19.27 -3.94
C ALA A 75 -40.30 18.36 -4.18
N ILE A 76 -40.37 17.28 -3.42
CA ILE A 76 -41.46 16.29 -3.46
C ILE A 76 -42.21 16.33 -2.15
N SER A 77 -43.50 16.62 -2.21
CA SER A 77 -44.40 16.48 -1.07
C SER A 77 -44.90 15.04 -0.98
N VAL A 78 -44.69 14.41 0.16
CA VAL A 78 -45.14 13.05 0.48
C VAL A 78 -46.13 13.13 1.62
N SER A 79 -47.39 12.68 1.40
CA SER A 79 -48.42 12.72 2.43
C SER A 79 -48.02 11.85 3.65
N GLY A 80 -48.44 12.24 4.85
CA GLY A 80 -48.12 11.50 6.08
C GLY A 80 -48.56 10.01 6.03
N HIS A 81 -49.68 9.72 5.38
CA HIS A 81 -50.15 8.35 5.15
C HIS A 81 -49.17 7.56 4.25
N THR A 82 -48.67 8.20 3.19
CA THR A 82 -47.68 7.59 2.30
C THR A 82 -46.34 7.39 3.02
N GLN A 83 -45.88 8.35 3.81
CA GLN A 83 -44.68 8.23 4.63
C GLN A 83 -44.76 7.01 5.57
N GLN A 84 -45.93 6.81 6.19
CA GLN A 84 -46.18 5.72 7.09
C GLN A 84 -46.24 4.36 6.38
N SER A 85 -46.88 4.30 5.20
CA SER A 85 -46.95 3.10 4.38
C SER A 85 -45.59 2.69 3.78
N MET A 86 -44.68 3.64 3.54
CA MET A 86 -43.34 3.42 3.07
C MET A 86 -42.36 3.10 4.20
N ALA A 87 -42.79 3.07 5.45
CA ALA A 87 -41.93 2.94 6.63
C ALA A 87 -40.74 3.89 6.61
N LEU A 88 -40.98 5.18 6.28
CA LEU A 88 -39.97 6.19 6.09
C LEU A 88 -39.32 6.51 7.42
N THR A 89 -38.01 6.27 7.50
CA THR A 89 -37.18 6.61 8.65
C THR A 89 -36.18 7.71 8.30
N LYS A 90 -35.81 8.49 9.29
CA LYS A 90 -34.94 9.65 9.14
C LYS A 90 -33.83 9.61 10.19
N ALA A 91 -32.70 10.21 9.87
CA ALA A 91 -31.61 10.42 10.81
C ALA A 91 -31.03 11.83 10.65
N PRO A 92 -30.55 12.45 11.75
CA PRO A 92 -29.90 13.74 11.66
C PRO A 92 -28.51 13.64 11.02
N VAL A 93 -28.14 14.68 10.31
CA VAL A 93 -26.75 14.93 9.90
C VAL A 93 -26.00 15.47 11.10
N GLU A 94 -25.04 14.73 11.61
CA GLU A 94 -24.32 15.08 12.84
C GLU A 94 -22.81 15.11 12.63
N ARG A 95 -22.13 15.82 13.53
CA ARG A 95 -20.67 15.76 13.61
C ARG A 95 -20.27 14.81 14.72
N SER A 96 -19.40 13.88 14.39
CA SER A 96 -18.84 12.93 15.34
C SER A 96 -17.44 12.48 14.95
N THR A 97 -16.76 11.81 15.86
CA THR A 97 -15.48 11.18 15.57
C THR A 97 -15.72 9.86 14.86
N LEU A 98 -15.16 9.71 13.68
CA LEU A 98 -15.13 8.44 12.94
C LEU A 98 -13.76 7.80 13.07
N TRP A 99 -13.73 6.49 13.34
CA TRP A 99 -12.50 5.72 13.40
C TRP A 99 -12.15 5.13 12.04
N ARG A 100 -10.90 5.30 11.65
CA ARG A 100 -10.38 4.72 10.42
C ARG A 100 -9.95 3.30 10.69
N PHE A 101 -10.50 2.36 9.92
CA PHE A 101 -10.09 0.97 9.92
C PHE A 101 -9.74 0.57 8.49
N ILE A 102 -8.65 -0.15 8.36
CA ILE A 102 -8.29 -0.83 7.13
C ILE A 102 -8.49 -2.32 7.38
N GLU A 103 -9.49 -2.91 6.76
CA GLU A 103 -9.68 -4.35 6.74
C GLU A 103 -9.07 -4.88 5.45
N THR A 104 -8.09 -5.74 5.61
CA THR A 104 -7.31 -6.28 4.49
C THR A 104 -6.84 -7.69 4.78
N PHE A 105 -6.16 -8.27 3.80
CA PHE A 105 -5.53 -9.57 3.93
C PHE A 105 -4.01 -9.39 4.03
N GLY A 106 -3.41 -10.28 4.79
CA GLY A 106 -1.98 -10.42 4.90
C GLY A 106 -1.57 -11.86 4.66
N LYS A 107 -0.28 -12.06 4.49
CA LYS A 107 0.33 -13.37 4.31
C LYS A 107 1.47 -13.54 5.29
N VAL A 108 1.55 -14.70 5.91
CA VAL A 108 2.70 -15.06 6.73
C VAL A 108 3.88 -15.36 5.81
N GLU A 109 4.99 -14.68 6.04
CA GLU A 109 6.23 -14.84 5.27
C GLU A 109 7.38 -15.17 6.21
N TYR A 110 8.46 -15.71 5.64
CA TYR A 110 9.70 -15.88 6.38
C TYR A 110 10.26 -14.53 6.83
N ASP A 111 10.85 -14.47 8.02
CA ASP A 111 11.76 -13.38 8.35
C ASP A 111 13.00 -13.50 7.47
N GLU A 112 13.19 -12.54 6.55
CA GLU A 112 14.35 -12.53 5.63
C GLU A 112 15.68 -12.47 6.39
N ASN A 113 15.70 -11.90 7.61
CA ASN A 113 16.91 -11.85 8.44
C ASN A 113 17.28 -13.24 9.00
N GLY A 114 16.29 -14.13 9.11
CA GLY A 114 16.47 -15.52 9.54
C GLY A 114 16.83 -16.50 8.40
N LEU A 115 16.97 -16.00 7.16
CA LEU A 115 17.34 -16.84 6.03
C LEU A 115 18.85 -16.99 5.90
N THR A 116 19.32 -18.24 5.80
CA THR A 116 20.72 -18.55 5.55
C THR A 116 20.87 -19.36 4.26
N HIS A 117 21.54 -18.79 3.27
CA HIS A 117 21.84 -19.47 2.02
C HIS A 117 23.11 -20.30 2.15
N ILE A 118 23.03 -21.57 1.86
CA ILE A 118 24.14 -22.51 1.89
C ILE A 118 24.71 -22.65 0.49
N HIS A 119 25.95 -22.22 0.32
CA HIS A 119 26.75 -22.38 -0.88
C HIS A 119 28.00 -23.19 -0.60
N PRO A 120 28.47 -24.06 -1.53
CA PRO A 120 29.78 -24.71 -1.37
C PRO A 120 30.86 -23.64 -1.56
N ARG A 121 31.97 -23.78 -0.86
CA ARG A 121 33.12 -22.88 -1.05
C ARG A 121 34.20 -23.44 -1.97
N ALA A 122 34.08 -24.73 -2.28
CA ALA A 122 34.94 -25.42 -3.22
C ALA A 122 34.09 -26.14 -4.27
N THR A 123 34.65 -26.33 -5.46
CA THR A 123 34.02 -27.12 -6.53
C THR A 123 34.20 -28.62 -6.26
N GLY A 124 33.10 -29.38 -6.42
CA GLY A 124 33.16 -30.81 -6.14
C GLY A 124 31.83 -31.54 -6.35
N TRP A 125 31.72 -32.73 -5.81
CA TRP A 125 30.52 -33.57 -5.86
C TRP A 125 29.90 -33.68 -4.47
N VAL A 126 28.60 -33.54 -4.42
CA VAL A 126 27.83 -33.77 -3.18
C VAL A 126 27.72 -35.25 -2.94
N GLU A 127 28.25 -35.73 -1.85
CA GLU A 127 28.10 -37.07 -1.38
C GLU A 127 27.43 -37.11 -0.02
N ASN A 128 26.81 -38.25 0.33
CA ASN A 128 26.17 -38.47 1.63
C ASN A 128 25.22 -37.29 2.04
N LEU A 129 24.24 -36.99 1.21
CA LEU A 129 23.22 -35.95 1.49
C LEU A 129 22.26 -36.46 2.57
N GLN A 130 22.30 -35.84 3.77
CA GLN A 130 21.44 -36.19 4.90
C GLN A 130 20.06 -35.56 4.77
N VAL A 131 20.01 -34.29 4.34
CA VAL A 131 18.76 -33.54 4.19
C VAL A 131 18.21 -33.74 2.78
N LYS A 132 17.20 -34.59 2.66
CA LYS A 132 16.62 -35.02 1.36
C LYS A 132 15.24 -34.45 1.07
N THR A 133 14.64 -33.74 2.07
CA THR A 133 13.25 -33.28 2.00
C THR A 133 13.13 -31.78 2.29
N LEU A 134 12.34 -31.09 1.46
CA LEU A 134 11.91 -29.73 1.73
C LEU A 134 11.07 -29.70 3.02
N GLY A 135 11.24 -28.67 3.87
CA GLY A 135 10.58 -28.59 5.15
C GLY A 135 11.21 -29.42 6.27
N ALA A 136 12.30 -30.17 6.01
CA ALA A 136 13.03 -30.90 7.04
C ALA A 136 13.55 -29.93 8.10
N ARG A 137 13.42 -30.32 9.36
CA ARG A 137 14.04 -29.59 10.49
C ARG A 137 15.48 -30.05 10.68
N VAL A 138 16.37 -29.12 10.85
CA VAL A 138 17.78 -29.36 11.15
C VAL A 138 18.17 -28.63 12.42
N LYS A 139 19.00 -29.27 13.23
CA LYS A 139 19.53 -28.68 14.47
C LYS A 139 20.94 -28.12 14.23
N LYS A 140 21.30 -27.13 14.99
CA LYS A 140 22.67 -26.58 14.99
C LYS A 140 23.70 -27.70 15.15
N GLY A 141 24.64 -27.79 14.19
CA GLY A 141 25.69 -28.81 14.19
C GLY A 141 25.26 -30.15 13.61
N GLU A 142 24.06 -30.30 13.08
CA GLU A 142 23.60 -31.48 12.35
C GLU A 142 24.24 -31.52 10.95
N LEU A 143 24.63 -32.72 10.50
CA LEU A 143 25.25 -32.90 9.18
C LEU A 143 24.21 -32.66 8.08
N LEU A 144 24.51 -31.72 7.19
CA LEU A 144 23.68 -31.45 6.01
C LEU A 144 24.06 -32.30 4.83
N TYR A 145 25.34 -32.30 4.46
CA TYR A 145 25.91 -33.05 3.36
C TYR A 145 27.42 -33.17 3.51
N GLU A 146 28.02 -34.05 2.75
CA GLU A 146 29.46 -34.13 2.55
C GLU A 146 29.83 -33.80 1.11
N ILE A 147 30.97 -33.14 0.90
CA ILE A 147 31.49 -32.83 -0.44
C ILE A 147 32.81 -33.54 -0.68
N TYR A 148 32.92 -34.16 -1.84
CA TYR A 148 34.20 -34.56 -2.41
C TYR A 148 34.70 -33.44 -3.33
N ALA A 149 35.79 -32.78 -2.94
CA ALA A 149 36.35 -31.66 -3.68
C ALA A 149 37.86 -31.83 -3.81
N PRO A 150 38.37 -32.08 -5.00
CA PRO A 150 39.81 -32.30 -5.24
C PRO A 150 40.69 -31.13 -4.75
N GLU A 151 40.24 -29.91 -4.92
CA GLU A 151 40.93 -28.71 -4.44
C GLU A 151 41.12 -28.71 -2.91
N LEU A 152 40.09 -29.15 -2.18
CA LEU A 152 40.15 -29.28 -0.72
C LEU A 152 41.14 -30.36 -0.28
N ILE A 153 41.24 -31.46 -1.00
CA ILE A 153 42.19 -32.53 -0.70
C ILE A 153 43.61 -32.04 -0.90
N VAL A 154 43.88 -31.40 -2.05
CA VAL A 154 45.21 -30.82 -2.34
C VAL A 154 45.60 -29.79 -1.27
N ALA A 155 44.67 -28.92 -0.89
CA ALA A 155 44.94 -27.91 0.13
C ALA A 155 45.23 -28.51 1.53
N GLN A 156 44.58 -29.65 1.89
CA GLN A 156 44.85 -30.38 3.10
C GLN A 156 46.24 -31.05 3.06
N ASP A 157 46.60 -31.71 1.93
CA ASP A 157 47.89 -32.37 1.72
C ASP A 157 49.05 -31.35 1.78
N ASP A 158 48.87 -30.17 1.13
CA ASP A 158 49.84 -29.07 1.21
C ASP A 158 50.01 -28.64 2.66
N TYR A 159 48.92 -28.49 3.41
CA TYR A 159 48.96 -28.08 4.81
C TYR A 159 49.63 -29.13 5.71
N LEU A 160 49.32 -30.41 5.55
CA LEU A 160 49.97 -31.47 6.30
C LEU A 160 51.46 -31.62 5.97
N SER A 161 51.87 -31.43 4.71
CA SER A 161 53.24 -31.39 4.26
C SER A 161 53.99 -30.21 4.93
N LEU A 162 53.36 -29.02 4.97
CA LEU A 162 53.93 -27.85 5.65
C LEU A 162 54.14 -28.08 7.15
N LEU A 163 53.21 -28.76 7.83
CA LEU A 163 53.37 -29.12 9.25
C LEU A 163 54.51 -30.13 9.49
N LYS A 164 54.82 -31.00 8.53
CA LYS A 164 55.95 -31.92 8.60
C LYS A 164 57.29 -31.22 8.36
N THR A 165 57.34 -30.30 7.39
CA THR A 165 58.61 -29.65 6.98
C THR A 165 58.97 -28.43 7.87
N ASN A 166 57.98 -27.72 8.38
CA ASN A 166 58.17 -26.49 9.14
C ASN A 166 57.33 -26.46 10.44
N PRO A 167 57.49 -27.39 11.40
CA PRO A 167 56.60 -27.57 12.53
C PRO A 167 56.60 -26.38 13.51
N THR A 168 57.64 -25.56 13.55
CA THR A 168 57.78 -24.43 14.46
C THR A 168 57.35 -23.08 13.88
N ASN A 169 57.13 -23.01 12.57
CA ASN A 169 56.77 -21.76 11.92
C ASN A 169 55.29 -21.46 12.06
N LYS A 170 54.94 -20.70 13.12
CA LYS A 170 53.55 -20.31 13.40
C LYS A 170 52.89 -19.52 12.27
N GLY A 171 53.65 -18.65 11.57
CA GLY A 171 53.11 -17.83 10.46
C GLY A 171 52.69 -18.65 9.28
N LEU A 172 53.48 -19.66 8.88
CA LEU A 172 53.14 -20.58 7.81
C LEU A 172 51.92 -21.46 8.19
N LYS A 173 51.93 -21.95 9.42
CA LYS A 173 50.80 -22.73 9.95
C LYS A 173 49.49 -21.94 9.83
N GLU A 174 49.47 -20.70 10.29
CA GLU A 174 48.26 -19.88 10.26
C GLU A 174 47.80 -19.56 8.84
N ARG A 175 48.72 -19.35 7.89
CA ARG A 175 48.37 -19.17 6.46
C ARG A 175 47.72 -20.45 5.90
N GLY A 176 48.22 -21.61 6.21
CA GLY A 176 47.62 -22.89 5.81
C GLY A 176 46.22 -23.09 6.39
N ARG A 177 46.05 -22.82 7.69
CA ARG A 177 44.69 -22.84 8.33
C ARG A 177 43.73 -21.86 7.65
N THR A 178 44.21 -20.66 7.37
CA THR A 178 43.37 -19.64 6.68
C THR A 178 42.94 -20.10 5.30
N ARG A 179 43.82 -20.72 4.49
CA ARG A 179 43.47 -21.30 3.19
C ARG A 179 42.37 -22.35 3.31
N LEU A 180 42.48 -23.28 4.28
CA LEU A 180 41.45 -24.31 4.52
C LEU A 180 40.11 -23.70 4.95
N ARG A 181 40.16 -22.67 5.84
CA ARG A 181 38.93 -21.90 6.22
C ARG A 181 38.24 -21.24 5.04
N LEU A 182 39.01 -20.60 4.16
CA LEU A 182 38.47 -19.95 2.97
C LEU A 182 37.80 -20.96 2.02
N LEU A 183 38.31 -22.20 1.95
CA LEU A 183 37.71 -23.29 1.21
C LEU A 183 36.54 -23.97 1.94
N GLY A 184 36.16 -23.48 3.11
CA GLY A 184 34.96 -23.89 3.85
C GLY A 184 35.14 -24.95 4.92
N MET A 185 36.37 -25.31 5.29
CA MET A 185 36.61 -26.21 6.41
C MET A 185 36.40 -25.49 7.75
N SER A 186 35.70 -26.12 8.68
CA SER A 186 35.52 -25.62 10.02
C SER A 186 36.81 -25.81 10.85
N GLU A 187 37.02 -24.96 11.89
CA GLU A 187 38.20 -25.09 12.79
C GLU A 187 38.30 -26.48 13.38
N LYS A 188 37.15 -27.08 13.76
CA LYS A 188 37.13 -28.45 14.33
C LYS A 188 37.70 -29.50 13.36
N LEU A 189 37.37 -29.38 12.06
CA LEU A 189 37.90 -30.28 11.03
C LEU A 189 39.38 -30.05 10.79
N ILE A 190 39.84 -28.78 10.81
CA ILE A 190 41.26 -28.44 10.69
C ILE A 190 42.04 -29.00 11.85
N ASP A 191 41.55 -28.87 13.08
CA ASP A 191 42.16 -29.45 14.26
C ASP A 191 42.17 -31.00 14.19
N GLN A 192 41.14 -31.60 13.63
CA GLN A 192 41.06 -33.05 13.41
C GLN A 192 42.18 -33.51 12.49
N ILE A 193 42.35 -32.94 11.31
CA ILE A 193 43.42 -33.33 10.36
C ILE A 193 44.82 -33.05 10.92
N GLU A 194 44.98 -32.01 11.75
CA GLU A 194 46.25 -31.78 12.49
C GLU A 194 46.62 -32.94 13.44
N LYS A 195 45.58 -33.50 14.12
CA LYS A 195 45.75 -34.61 15.04
C LYS A 195 45.97 -35.95 14.36
N THR A 196 45.12 -36.25 13.35
CA THR A 196 45.13 -37.52 12.62
C THR A 196 46.28 -37.62 11.63
N LYS A 197 46.76 -36.46 11.13
CA LYS A 197 47.76 -36.36 10.02
C LYS A 197 47.26 -36.98 8.71
N GLU A 198 45.95 -37.10 8.55
CA GLU A 198 45.29 -37.66 7.37
C GLU A 198 44.34 -36.66 6.77
N SER A 199 44.28 -36.60 5.45
CA SER A 199 43.36 -35.75 4.71
C SER A 199 41.97 -36.37 4.68
N LEU A 200 40.93 -35.52 4.80
CA LEU A 200 39.55 -35.94 4.68
C LEU A 200 39.14 -35.90 3.19
N PHE A 201 38.82 -37.02 2.60
CA PHE A 201 38.34 -37.12 1.22
C PHE A 201 36.94 -36.55 1.07
N ARG A 202 36.09 -36.75 2.10
CA ARG A 202 34.75 -36.17 2.21
C ARG A 202 34.71 -35.17 3.33
N VAL A 203 34.43 -33.92 2.98
CA VAL A 203 34.39 -32.82 3.97
C VAL A 203 32.94 -32.57 4.35
N PRO A 204 32.59 -32.78 5.62
CA PRO A 204 31.22 -32.58 6.10
C PRO A 204 30.89 -31.09 6.32
N TYR A 205 29.65 -30.73 5.96
CA TYR A 205 29.06 -29.43 6.20
C TYR A 205 27.88 -29.54 7.15
N TYR A 206 27.86 -28.69 8.17
CA TYR A 206 26.91 -28.73 9.27
C TYR A 206 26.00 -27.50 9.29
N ALA A 207 24.79 -27.66 9.85
CA ALA A 207 23.86 -26.57 10.04
C ALA A 207 24.43 -25.52 11.03
N PRO A 208 24.41 -24.23 10.67
CA PRO A 208 24.95 -23.17 11.54
C PRO A 208 24.06 -22.85 12.76
N HIS A 209 22.76 -23.05 12.64
CA HIS A 209 21.73 -22.82 13.66
C HIS A 209 20.55 -23.79 13.46
N ASP A 210 19.62 -23.81 14.40
CA ASP A 210 18.37 -24.55 14.26
C ASP A 210 17.53 -23.88 13.17
N ALA A 211 17.01 -24.66 12.22
CA ALA A 211 16.28 -24.15 11.08
C ALA A 211 15.40 -25.19 10.43
N ILE A 212 14.59 -24.75 9.46
CA ILE A 212 13.96 -25.62 8.46
C ILE A 212 14.59 -25.39 7.10
N VAL A 213 14.56 -26.39 6.26
CA VAL A 213 14.99 -26.30 4.85
C VAL A 213 13.84 -25.70 4.03
N SER A 214 13.95 -24.40 3.72
CA SER A 214 12.93 -23.68 2.92
C SER A 214 13.11 -23.88 1.41
N GLU A 215 14.34 -24.16 0.97
CA GLU A 215 14.65 -24.52 -0.42
C GLU A 215 15.71 -25.60 -0.45
N LEU A 216 15.60 -26.52 -1.41
CA LEU A 216 16.55 -27.61 -1.59
C LEU A 216 16.89 -27.78 -3.07
N GLY A 217 18.03 -27.21 -3.49
CA GLY A 217 18.52 -27.20 -4.89
C GLY A 217 19.49 -28.31 -5.23
N ILE A 218 19.82 -29.18 -4.28
CA ILE A 218 20.83 -30.27 -4.50
C ILE A 218 20.25 -31.66 -4.39
N ARG A 219 21.01 -32.62 -5.01
CA ARG A 219 20.79 -34.04 -4.88
C ARG A 219 22.14 -34.74 -4.67
N GLU A 220 22.09 -35.92 -4.11
CA GLU A 220 23.25 -36.77 -3.93
C GLU A 220 23.88 -37.11 -5.29
N GLY A 221 25.22 -37.07 -5.39
CA GLY A 221 25.95 -37.24 -6.64
C GLY A 221 26.06 -36.01 -7.56
N MET A 222 25.40 -34.92 -7.21
CA MET A 222 25.40 -33.70 -8.02
C MET A 222 26.76 -32.99 -7.97
N TYR A 223 27.25 -32.55 -9.14
CA TYR A 223 28.43 -31.68 -9.26
C TYR A 223 28.04 -30.25 -8.96
N VAL A 224 28.76 -29.60 -8.06
CA VAL A 224 28.44 -28.25 -7.54
C VAL A 224 29.64 -27.33 -7.60
N GLN A 225 29.35 -26.00 -7.73
CA GLN A 225 30.31 -24.91 -7.77
C GLN A 225 29.90 -23.82 -6.79
N PRO A 226 30.81 -22.92 -6.35
CA PRO A 226 30.51 -21.86 -5.37
C PRO A 226 29.33 -20.96 -5.72
N VAL A 227 29.02 -20.76 -7.00
CA VAL A 227 27.88 -19.97 -7.46
C VAL A 227 26.53 -20.65 -7.21
N VAL A 228 26.52 -21.97 -7.04
CA VAL A 228 25.27 -22.75 -6.88
C VAL A 228 24.77 -22.66 -5.46
N LYS A 229 23.53 -22.17 -5.28
CA LYS A 229 22.82 -22.22 -4.01
C LYS A 229 22.35 -23.66 -3.77
N LEU A 230 22.87 -24.31 -2.74
CA LEU A 230 22.56 -25.70 -2.44
C LEU A 230 21.23 -25.85 -1.73
N MET A 231 21.02 -25.04 -0.71
CA MET A 231 19.78 -25.00 0.05
C MET A 231 19.65 -23.65 0.78
N THR A 232 18.43 -23.32 1.18
CA THR A 232 18.14 -22.21 2.07
C THR A 232 17.62 -22.76 3.40
N LEU A 233 18.22 -22.33 4.48
CA LEU A 233 17.79 -22.62 5.85
C LEU A 233 17.02 -21.40 6.37
N ALA A 234 15.85 -21.61 6.94
CA ALA A 234 15.02 -20.56 7.52
C ALA A 234 14.81 -20.82 9.02
N ASP A 235 15.12 -19.82 9.82
CA ASP A 235 14.71 -19.79 11.22
C ASP A 235 13.23 -19.38 11.28
N LEU A 236 12.41 -20.21 11.91
CA LEU A 236 10.99 -19.94 12.10
C LEU A 236 10.65 -19.43 13.50
N SER A 237 11.61 -19.08 14.32
CA SER A 237 11.35 -18.53 15.67
C SER A 237 10.58 -17.20 15.60
N GLN A 238 10.79 -16.46 14.51
CA GLN A 238 10.03 -15.28 14.13
C GLN A 238 9.53 -15.43 12.68
N VAL A 239 8.36 -14.88 12.42
CA VAL A 239 7.78 -14.80 11.08
C VAL A 239 7.21 -13.40 10.88
N TRP A 240 7.08 -13.01 9.63
CA TRP A 240 6.44 -11.75 9.28
C TRP A 240 5.01 -11.97 8.79
N VAL A 241 4.14 -11.03 9.05
CA VAL A 241 2.88 -10.88 8.31
C VAL A 241 3.01 -9.66 7.43
N LEU A 242 2.92 -9.87 6.13
CA LEU A 242 2.87 -8.81 5.12
C LEU A 242 1.41 -8.56 4.76
N ALA A 243 0.88 -7.40 5.12
CA ALA A 243 -0.48 -6.99 4.79
C ALA A 243 -0.47 -5.97 3.66
N ASP A 244 -1.47 -6.05 2.79
CA ASP A 244 -1.61 -5.19 1.63
C ASP A 244 -2.57 -4.02 1.93
N VAL A 245 -2.09 -2.78 1.79
CA VAL A 245 -2.86 -1.55 2.01
C VAL A 245 -3.08 -0.86 0.67
N PHE A 246 -4.33 -0.57 0.34
CA PHE A 246 -4.66 0.10 -0.93
C PHE A 246 -4.15 1.54 -0.97
N GLU A 247 -3.82 2.03 -2.17
CA GLU A 247 -3.25 3.36 -2.40
C GLU A 247 -4.04 4.49 -1.73
N HIS A 248 -5.37 4.44 -1.78
CA HIS A 248 -6.24 5.47 -1.16
C HIS A 248 -6.30 5.44 0.37
N GLN A 249 -5.66 4.46 1.02
CA GLN A 249 -5.62 4.29 2.48
C GLN A 249 -4.21 4.51 3.06
N ILE A 250 -3.23 4.84 2.23
CA ILE A 250 -1.82 4.96 2.64
C ILE A 250 -1.65 5.98 3.76
N ASP A 251 -2.37 7.11 3.69
CA ASP A 251 -2.30 8.17 4.70
C ASP A 251 -2.84 7.74 6.08
N TRP A 252 -3.40 6.54 6.19
CA TRP A 252 -3.94 6.03 7.46
C TRP A 252 -2.94 5.13 8.18
N VAL A 253 -1.86 4.74 7.52
CA VAL A 253 -0.84 3.84 8.07
C VAL A 253 0.41 4.59 8.46
N GLU A 254 0.93 4.27 9.64
CA GLU A 254 2.18 4.78 10.18
C GLU A 254 2.86 3.67 10.99
N ASN A 255 4.18 3.72 11.09
CA ASN A 255 4.92 2.80 11.96
C ASN A 255 4.45 2.94 13.40
N GLY A 256 4.29 1.81 14.08
CA GLY A 256 3.82 1.76 15.47
C GLY A 256 2.29 1.78 15.64
N LYS A 257 1.49 1.95 14.60
CA LYS A 257 0.02 1.81 14.67
C LYS A 257 -0.36 0.39 15.07
N TRP A 258 -1.44 0.29 15.85
CA TRP A 258 -1.99 -0.97 16.29
C TRP A 258 -2.64 -1.73 15.15
N VAL A 259 -2.44 -3.02 15.16
CA VAL A 259 -2.99 -3.96 14.19
C VAL A 259 -3.51 -5.18 14.95
N GLU A 260 -4.68 -5.61 14.58
CA GLU A 260 -5.27 -6.88 14.98
C GLU A 260 -5.32 -7.80 13.77
N PHE A 261 -4.97 -9.05 13.94
CA PHE A 261 -5.06 -10.01 12.85
C PHE A 261 -5.50 -11.39 13.32
N ASP A 262 -6.17 -12.08 12.41
CA ASP A 262 -6.70 -13.42 12.61
C ASP A 262 -6.01 -14.39 11.67
N LEU A 263 -5.75 -15.60 12.16
CA LEU A 263 -5.24 -16.73 11.37
C LEU A 263 -6.28 -17.87 11.39
N PRO A 264 -7.31 -17.79 10.54
CA PRO A 264 -8.44 -18.76 10.58
C PRO A 264 -7.99 -20.20 10.33
N ALA A 265 -6.92 -20.38 9.53
CA ALA A 265 -6.38 -21.70 9.20
C ALA A 265 -5.96 -22.54 10.42
N ILE A 266 -5.65 -21.88 11.53
CA ILE A 266 -5.24 -22.53 12.79
C ILE A 266 -6.13 -22.17 13.96
N GLY A 267 -7.26 -21.45 13.71
CA GLY A 267 -8.23 -21.06 14.73
C GLY A 267 -7.69 -20.05 15.75
N VAL A 268 -6.72 -19.23 15.38
CA VAL A 268 -6.17 -18.18 16.25
C VAL A 268 -6.74 -16.84 15.79
N TYR A 269 -7.31 -16.10 16.73
CA TYR A 269 -8.01 -14.84 16.48
C TYR A 269 -7.53 -13.76 17.44
N ALA A 270 -7.75 -12.51 17.04
CA ALA A 270 -7.47 -11.31 17.82
C ALA A 270 -6.01 -11.22 18.32
N ILE A 271 -5.07 -11.52 17.43
CA ILE A 271 -3.65 -11.33 17.74
C ILE A 271 -3.33 -9.85 17.57
N GLU A 272 -2.88 -9.22 18.64
CA GLU A 272 -2.47 -7.83 18.63
C GLU A 272 -1.01 -7.68 18.20
N GLY A 273 -0.75 -6.66 17.39
CA GLY A 273 0.59 -6.30 16.94
C GLY A 273 0.69 -4.83 16.62
N LYS A 274 1.85 -4.44 16.10
CA LYS A 274 2.09 -3.07 15.60
C LYS A 274 2.78 -3.14 14.25
N ILE A 275 2.51 -2.13 13.42
CA ILE A 275 3.26 -1.96 12.18
C ILE A 275 4.71 -1.70 12.53
N GLU A 276 5.60 -2.58 12.08
CA GLU A 276 7.04 -2.46 12.28
C GLU A 276 7.69 -1.70 11.12
N TYR A 277 7.25 -2.00 9.90
CA TYR A 277 7.84 -1.43 8.70
C TYR A 277 6.80 -1.25 7.60
N ILE A 278 6.91 -0.14 6.88
CA ILE A 278 6.11 0.18 5.71
C ILE A 278 7.04 0.20 4.51
N TYR A 279 6.78 -0.65 3.52
CA TYR A 279 7.59 -0.69 2.31
C TYR A 279 7.41 0.60 1.50
N PRO A 280 8.50 1.17 0.95
CA PRO A 280 8.44 2.50 0.31
C PRO A 280 7.87 2.46 -1.12
N ALA A 281 7.60 1.28 -1.66
CA ALA A 281 7.13 1.10 -3.04
C ALA A 281 5.80 0.35 -3.08
N LEU A 282 4.92 0.80 -3.98
CA LEU A 282 3.68 0.09 -4.31
C LEU A 282 3.97 -1.12 -5.20
N ASP A 283 3.24 -2.20 -4.97
CA ASP A 283 3.17 -3.30 -5.93
C ASP A 283 2.44 -2.82 -7.20
N PRO A 284 3.08 -2.85 -8.38
CA PRO A 284 2.51 -2.31 -9.61
C PRO A 284 1.29 -3.09 -10.13
N LYS A 285 1.12 -4.35 -9.71
CA LYS A 285 0.01 -5.22 -10.14
C LYS A 285 -1.23 -5.02 -9.29
N THR A 286 -1.05 -4.99 -7.98
CA THR A 286 -2.16 -4.87 -7.01
C THR A 286 -2.46 -3.42 -6.62
N ARG A 287 -1.52 -2.49 -6.86
CA ARG A 287 -1.54 -1.10 -6.38
C ARG A 287 -1.72 -1.01 -4.88
N THR A 288 -1.06 -1.91 -4.17
CA THR A 288 -1.06 -1.95 -2.71
C THR A 288 0.32 -1.62 -2.16
N LEU A 289 0.34 -1.00 -1.01
CA LEU A 289 1.52 -0.80 -0.18
C LEU A 289 1.61 -1.96 0.80
N LYS A 290 2.77 -2.56 0.92
CA LYS A 290 2.99 -3.63 1.91
C LYS A 290 3.35 -3.04 3.26
N VAL A 291 2.68 -3.51 4.29
CA VAL A 291 3.02 -3.24 5.69
C VAL A 291 3.43 -4.52 6.38
N ARG A 292 4.51 -4.46 7.17
CA ARG A 292 5.09 -5.61 7.85
C ARG A 292 4.83 -5.56 9.35
N LEU A 293 4.44 -6.71 9.87
CA LEU A 293 4.31 -6.99 11.29
C LEU A 293 5.20 -8.18 11.62
N SER A 294 5.90 -8.15 12.75
CA SER A 294 6.68 -9.28 13.25
C SER A 294 5.90 -10.08 14.27
N LEU A 295 5.97 -11.39 14.19
CA LEU A 295 5.35 -12.34 15.10
C LEU A 295 6.36 -13.28 15.70
N ASN A 296 6.29 -13.44 17.02
CA ASN A 296 6.99 -14.51 17.71
C ASN A 296 6.31 -15.86 17.40
N ASN A 297 7.08 -16.85 16.95
CA ASN A 297 6.62 -18.16 16.52
C ASN A 297 7.39 -19.30 17.20
N GLU A 298 7.72 -19.17 18.47
CA GLU A 298 8.49 -20.18 19.22
C GLU A 298 7.88 -21.60 19.12
N ASN A 299 6.55 -21.68 19.05
CA ASN A 299 5.84 -22.95 18.94
C ASN A 299 5.79 -23.50 17.50
N GLY A 300 6.26 -22.74 16.50
CA GLY A 300 6.22 -23.13 15.09
C GLY A 300 4.80 -23.31 14.53
N SER A 301 3.80 -22.67 15.14
CA SER A 301 2.38 -22.75 14.73
C SER A 301 2.10 -21.93 13.47
N PHE A 302 2.77 -20.80 13.32
CA PHE A 302 2.64 -19.92 12.18
C PHE A 302 3.55 -20.42 11.06
N LYS A 303 2.94 -20.88 9.98
CA LYS A 303 3.68 -21.38 8.82
C LYS A 303 3.66 -20.33 7.72
N PRO A 304 4.78 -20.13 7.02
CA PRO A 304 4.80 -19.31 5.80
C PRO A 304 3.69 -19.73 4.83
N ASP A 305 3.22 -18.78 4.06
CA ASP A 305 2.08 -18.90 3.13
C ASP A 305 0.69 -18.98 3.77
N MET A 306 0.56 -18.97 5.10
CA MET A 306 -0.75 -18.83 5.75
C MET A 306 -1.33 -17.43 5.47
N LEU A 307 -2.65 -17.39 5.20
CA LEU A 307 -3.38 -16.15 5.06
C LEU A 307 -3.84 -15.63 6.43
N ALA A 308 -3.74 -14.34 6.61
CA ALA A 308 -4.22 -13.61 7.78
C ALA A 308 -5.26 -12.56 7.35
N ASN A 309 -6.35 -12.44 8.11
CA ASN A 309 -7.21 -11.26 8.01
C ASN A 309 -6.60 -10.19 8.92
N VAL A 310 -6.39 -9.00 8.39
CA VAL A 310 -5.66 -7.94 9.09
C VAL A 310 -6.54 -6.71 9.22
N ARG A 311 -6.69 -6.19 10.43
CA ARG A 311 -7.36 -4.93 10.74
C ARG A 311 -6.36 -3.92 11.28
N ILE A 312 -6.10 -2.87 10.52
CA ILE A 312 -5.19 -1.79 10.92
C ILE A 312 -6.00 -0.62 11.46
N TYR A 313 -5.63 -0.13 12.63
CA TYR A 313 -6.27 1.01 13.27
C TYR A 313 -5.62 2.32 12.83
N GLY A 314 -6.23 2.99 11.83
CA GLY A 314 -5.73 4.25 11.25
C GLY A 314 -5.90 5.48 12.14
N GLY A 315 -6.60 5.32 13.29
CA GLY A 315 -6.85 6.38 14.24
C GLY A 315 -8.15 7.16 14.02
N PRO A 316 -8.52 8.04 14.95
CA PRO A 316 -9.72 8.85 14.87
C PRO A 316 -9.58 9.97 13.83
N LYS A 317 -10.69 10.30 13.18
CA LYS A 317 -10.90 11.57 12.46
C LYS A 317 -11.99 12.31 13.20
N GLU A 318 -11.62 13.40 13.86
CA GLU A 318 -12.52 14.17 14.72
C GLU A 318 -13.35 15.16 13.90
N ASP A 319 -14.49 15.57 14.46
CA ASP A 319 -15.38 16.61 13.93
C ASP A 319 -15.83 16.37 12.47
N VAL A 320 -16.13 15.11 12.13
CA VAL A 320 -16.54 14.73 10.79
C VAL A 320 -18.05 14.84 10.65
N LEU A 321 -18.53 15.60 9.65
CA LEU A 321 -19.93 15.60 9.26
C LEU A 321 -20.28 14.26 8.63
N ASN A 322 -21.26 13.55 9.17
CA ASN A 322 -21.55 12.19 8.73
C ASN A 322 -23.04 11.84 8.84
N ILE A 323 -23.43 10.81 8.10
CA ILE A 323 -24.78 10.25 8.05
C ILE A 323 -24.72 8.73 8.15
N PRO A 324 -25.81 8.03 8.52
CA PRO A 324 -25.90 6.58 8.35
C PRO A 324 -25.71 6.18 6.89
N VAL A 325 -24.96 5.11 6.63
CA VAL A 325 -24.66 4.66 5.26
C VAL A 325 -25.93 4.27 4.49
N GLU A 326 -26.98 3.86 5.21
CA GLU A 326 -28.29 3.50 4.65
C GLU A 326 -28.97 4.70 3.97
N ALA A 327 -28.67 5.94 4.39
CA ALA A 327 -29.22 7.14 3.77
C ALA A 327 -28.60 7.43 2.38
N LEU A 328 -27.46 6.80 2.06
CA LEU A 328 -26.70 7.09 0.87
C LEU A 328 -27.19 6.28 -0.34
N ILE A 329 -27.63 6.96 -1.38
CA ILE A 329 -27.98 6.38 -2.67
C ILE A 329 -26.74 6.45 -3.56
N ARG A 330 -26.21 5.28 -3.92
CA ARG A 330 -25.03 5.17 -4.81
C ARG A 330 -25.47 4.74 -6.21
N THR A 331 -25.26 5.56 -7.21
CA THR A 331 -25.65 5.29 -8.63
C THR A 331 -24.44 5.03 -9.49
N GLY A 332 -23.34 4.67 -9.10
CA GLY A 332 -22.13 4.46 -9.91
C GLY A 332 -21.54 5.72 -10.58
N LYS A 333 -22.35 6.77 -10.77
CA LYS A 333 -21.93 8.08 -11.30
C LYS A 333 -21.97 9.18 -10.25
N GLN A 334 -22.92 9.11 -9.33
CA GLN A 334 -23.21 10.14 -8.33
C GLN A 334 -23.60 9.49 -7.01
N ASN A 335 -23.28 10.15 -5.92
CA ASN A 335 -23.78 9.84 -4.59
C ASN A 335 -24.86 10.87 -4.24
N ARG A 336 -26.03 10.41 -3.83
CA ARG A 336 -27.16 11.26 -3.51
C ARG A 336 -27.76 10.91 -2.16
N VAL A 337 -28.42 11.86 -1.53
CA VAL A 337 -29.20 11.67 -0.32
C VAL A 337 -30.56 12.39 -0.48
N VAL A 338 -31.56 11.88 0.21
CA VAL A 338 -32.85 12.56 0.29
C VAL A 338 -32.90 13.32 1.60
N VAL A 339 -33.05 14.65 1.50
CA VAL A 339 -33.10 15.58 2.63
C VAL A 339 -34.52 16.06 2.85
N GLU A 340 -34.98 16.08 4.10
CA GLU A 340 -36.25 16.69 4.46
C GLU A 340 -36.06 18.20 4.65
N GLN A 341 -36.92 18.99 4.02
CA GLN A 341 -36.96 20.43 4.18
C GLN A 341 -37.89 20.86 5.33
N HIS A 342 -37.77 22.12 5.77
CA HIS A 342 -38.54 22.67 6.90
C HIS A 342 -40.05 22.66 6.67
N ASP A 343 -40.50 22.62 5.39
CA ASP A 343 -41.91 22.57 5.02
C ASP A 343 -42.47 21.15 4.92
N GLY A 344 -41.65 20.12 5.26
CA GLY A 344 -42.01 18.71 5.18
C GLY A 344 -41.93 18.13 3.78
N THR A 345 -41.34 18.83 2.82
CA THR A 345 -41.01 18.31 1.50
C THR A 345 -39.66 17.61 1.51
N PHE A 346 -39.42 16.77 0.52
CA PHE A 346 -38.19 16.00 0.35
C PHE A 346 -37.48 16.40 -0.93
N VAL A 347 -36.16 16.55 -0.85
CA VAL A 347 -35.32 16.92 -1.99
C VAL A 347 -34.18 15.90 -2.12
N SER A 348 -33.98 15.42 -3.35
CA SER A 348 -32.81 14.58 -3.64
C SER A 348 -31.62 15.49 -3.98
N ARG A 349 -30.57 15.39 -3.17
CA ARG A 349 -29.37 16.25 -3.27
C ARG A 349 -28.13 15.40 -3.54
N GLU A 350 -27.28 15.89 -4.44
CA GLU A 350 -25.98 15.30 -4.69
C GLU A 350 -24.99 15.63 -3.56
N VAL A 351 -24.22 14.64 -3.13
CA VAL A 351 -23.25 14.78 -2.03
C VAL A 351 -21.88 14.24 -2.42
N MET A 352 -20.85 14.89 -1.89
CA MET A 352 -19.50 14.36 -1.97
C MET A 352 -19.22 13.54 -0.72
N VAL A 353 -19.00 12.24 -0.91
CA VAL A 353 -18.77 11.28 0.16
C VAL A 353 -17.27 11.08 0.34
N GLY A 354 -16.82 11.12 1.58
CA GLY A 354 -15.47 10.79 1.99
C GLY A 354 -15.37 9.34 2.48
N MET A 355 -14.83 9.17 3.67
CA MET A 355 -14.66 7.87 4.32
C MET A 355 -15.99 7.23 4.69
N ILE A 356 -16.07 5.91 4.52
CA ILE A 356 -17.19 5.10 5.04
C ILE A 356 -16.62 4.11 6.04
N THR A 357 -17.15 4.15 7.24
CA THR A 357 -16.70 3.30 8.36
C THR A 357 -17.82 3.12 9.38
N GLN A 358 -17.86 1.97 10.05
CA GLN A 358 -18.79 1.69 11.16
C GLN A 358 -20.26 2.00 10.84
N GLY A 359 -20.72 1.74 9.60
CA GLY A 359 -22.11 2.03 9.18
C GLY A 359 -22.41 3.52 8.99
N ARG A 360 -21.38 4.38 8.99
CA ARG A 360 -21.51 5.83 8.74
C ARG A 360 -20.70 6.26 7.53
N ALA A 361 -21.23 7.24 6.82
CA ALA A 361 -20.60 7.87 5.66
C ALA A 361 -20.23 9.32 5.98
N GLU A 362 -18.97 9.68 5.81
CA GLU A 362 -18.50 11.06 5.87
C GLU A 362 -19.04 11.85 4.68
N ILE A 363 -19.54 13.04 4.94
CA ILE A 363 -20.00 13.98 3.91
C ILE A 363 -19.03 15.15 3.86
N MET A 364 -18.33 15.27 2.73
CA MET A 364 -17.39 16.37 2.49
C MET A 364 -18.09 17.63 2.00
N GLN A 365 -19.16 17.46 1.18
CA GLN A 365 -19.96 18.56 0.62
C GLN A 365 -21.40 18.11 0.37
N GLY A 366 -22.34 19.06 0.41
CA GLY A 366 -23.72 18.86 0.02
C GLY A 366 -24.72 18.82 1.19
N LEU A 367 -24.27 18.71 2.44
CA LEU A 367 -25.13 18.72 3.62
C LEU A 367 -24.63 19.69 4.69
N ALA A 368 -25.56 20.15 5.53
CA ALA A 368 -25.27 20.94 6.73
C ALA A 368 -25.62 20.14 7.99
N GLN A 369 -24.96 20.46 9.10
CA GLN A 369 -25.26 19.87 10.40
C GLN A 369 -26.69 20.18 10.83
N GLY A 370 -27.42 19.16 11.31
CA GLY A 370 -28.79 19.28 11.79
C GLY A 370 -29.85 19.02 10.72
N GLU A 371 -29.51 18.92 9.44
CA GLU A 371 -30.45 18.48 8.40
C GLU A 371 -30.92 17.03 8.68
N GLN A 372 -32.13 16.70 8.25
CA GLN A 372 -32.67 15.34 8.37
C GLN A 372 -32.55 14.61 7.04
N VAL A 373 -31.89 13.45 7.05
CA VAL A 373 -31.75 12.59 5.87
C VAL A 373 -32.61 11.35 6.00
N VAL A 374 -33.19 10.91 4.89
CA VAL A 374 -34.04 9.72 4.85
C VAL A 374 -33.14 8.47 4.79
N THR A 375 -33.38 7.53 5.69
CA THR A 375 -32.61 6.27 5.83
C THR A 375 -33.37 5.06 5.31
N SER A 376 -34.69 5.15 5.12
CA SER A 376 -35.53 4.10 4.54
C SER A 376 -36.58 4.71 3.63
N GLY A 377 -36.85 4.09 2.47
CA GLY A 377 -37.79 4.62 1.47
C GLY A 377 -37.20 5.67 0.50
N GLN A 378 -35.93 6.02 0.68
CA GLN A 378 -35.22 7.05 -0.09
C GLN A 378 -35.21 6.81 -1.60
N PHE A 379 -35.11 5.55 -2.05
CA PHE A 379 -35.10 5.21 -3.47
C PHE A 379 -36.39 5.58 -4.19
N LEU A 380 -37.54 5.47 -3.54
CA LEU A 380 -38.82 5.84 -4.12
C LEU A 380 -38.92 7.35 -4.31
N ILE A 381 -38.45 8.11 -3.32
CA ILE A 381 -38.44 9.58 -3.40
C ILE A 381 -37.42 10.06 -4.43
N ASP A 382 -36.23 9.46 -4.47
CA ASP A 382 -35.21 9.82 -5.47
C ASP A 382 -35.68 9.51 -6.91
N SER A 383 -36.33 8.36 -7.11
CA SER A 383 -36.88 7.99 -8.41
C SER A 383 -37.96 8.97 -8.88
N GLU A 384 -38.89 9.35 -8.00
CA GLU A 384 -39.92 10.34 -8.30
C GLU A 384 -39.30 11.72 -8.61
N SER A 385 -38.27 12.14 -7.82
CA SER A 385 -37.53 13.38 -8.06
C SER A 385 -36.87 13.41 -9.43
N ASN A 386 -36.24 12.30 -9.82
CA ASN A 386 -35.58 12.18 -11.11
C ASN A 386 -36.59 12.22 -12.28
N ILE A 387 -37.75 11.56 -12.13
CA ILE A 387 -38.81 11.57 -13.16
C ILE A 387 -39.37 13.00 -13.33
N ARG A 388 -39.66 13.70 -12.22
CA ARG A 388 -40.17 15.09 -12.27
C ARG A 388 -39.14 16.05 -12.89
N SER A 389 -37.87 15.91 -12.49
CA SER A 389 -36.77 16.69 -13.07
C SER A 389 -36.65 16.48 -14.60
N ALA A 390 -36.77 15.23 -15.05
CA ALA A 390 -36.75 14.90 -16.49
C ALA A 390 -37.93 15.52 -17.23
N ILE A 391 -39.14 15.45 -16.67
CA ILE A 391 -40.37 16.06 -17.28
C ILE A 391 -40.22 17.58 -17.35
N LEU A 392 -39.74 18.24 -16.29
CA LEU A 392 -39.51 19.69 -16.27
C LEU A 392 -38.50 20.11 -17.36
N LYS A 393 -37.41 19.40 -17.50
CA LYS A 393 -36.41 19.66 -18.56
C LYS A 393 -37.06 19.54 -19.98
N MET A 394 -37.84 18.48 -20.24
CA MET A 394 -38.50 18.29 -21.50
C MET A 394 -39.54 19.39 -21.81
N SER A 395 -40.22 19.93 -20.78
CA SER A 395 -41.18 21.01 -20.94
C SER A 395 -40.52 22.38 -21.17
N GLN A 396 -39.32 22.59 -20.75
CA GLN A 396 -38.55 23.81 -21.03
C GLN A 396 -37.96 23.83 -22.43
N ASP A 397 -37.49 22.67 -22.94
CA ASP A 397 -36.97 22.51 -24.29
C ASP A 397 -38.09 22.58 -25.37
N GLY A 398 -39.35 22.46 -24.99
CA GLY A 398 -40.52 22.48 -25.88
C GLY A 398 -41.14 23.86 -26.13
N LYS A 399 -40.55 24.98 -25.75
CA LYS A 399 -41.05 26.31 -26.15
C LYS A 399 -40.64 26.60 -27.60
N PRO A 400 -41.61 26.72 -28.56
CA PRO A 400 -41.27 27.06 -29.92
C PRO A 400 -40.72 28.48 -29.98
N ASP A 401 -39.55 28.63 -30.63
CA ASP A 401 -38.98 29.93 -30.99
C ASP A 401 -40.01 30.80 -31.70
N LYS A 402 -40.49 31.85 -31.05
CA LYS A 402 -41.23 32.95 -31.64
C LYS A 402 -40.26 33.85 -32.42
N ALA A 403 -39.77 33.35 -33.54
CA ALA A 403 -38.99 34.18 -34.47
C ALA A 403 -39.16 33.66 -35.92
N MET A 404 -40.41 33.62 -36.42
CA MET A 404 -40.65 33.57 -37.86
C MET A 404 -41.97 34.24 -38.21
N GLN A 405 -42.01 35.56 -38.09
CA GLN A 405 -42.97 36.41 -38.76
C GLN A 405 -42.28 37.74 -39.06
N SER A 406 -41.83 37.89 -40.29
CA SER A 406 -41.87 39.10 -41.09
C SER A 406 -40.82 39.06 -42.19
N HIS A 407 -41.17 38.50 -43.33
CA HIS A 407 -40.73 38.97 -44.64
C HIS A 407 -41.86 38.65 -45.68
N GLN A 408 -42.84 39.54 -45.74
CA GLN A 408 -43.56 39.84 -46.97
C GLN A 408 -43.03 41.20 -47.43
N HIS A 409 -42.35 41.24 -48.53
CA HIS A 409 -42.44 42.02 -49.76
C HIS A 409 -41.17 41.86 -50.57
#